data_879c8486d888d3d8e5357d3831e6cee5
#
_entry.id   879c8486d888d3d8e5357d3831e6cee5
#
_cell.length_a   1.000
_cell.length_b   1.000
_cell.length_c   1.000
_cell.angle_alpha   90.00
_cell.angle_beta   90.00
_cell.angle_gamma   90.00
#
_symmetry.space_group_name_H-M   'P 1'
#
loop_
_entity.id
_entity.type
_entity.pdbx_description
1 polymer ?
#
loop_
_entity_poly.entity_id
_entity_poly.type
_entity_poly.pdbx_seq_one_letter_code
_entity_poly.pdbx_strand_id
1 'polypeptide(L)'
;MAPAFVANYNQNGRQRYMQVSITMLGRNQADLEALKVHMPVIRNNLVMLFSGQDFATLATPVGQEMLRQKATASVQEVAQKELGKVVIEQLLFTNFVLQ
;
A
#
# COMPACT_ATOMS: atom_id res chain seq x y z
N MET A 1 -0.04 -5.04 8.49
CA MET A 1 -0.58 -5.97 7.49
C MET A 1 0.52 -6.94 7.09
N ALA A 2 0.34 -8.17 7.46
CA ALA A 2 1.30 -9.22 7.18
C ALA A 2 0.72 -10.17 6.14
N PRO A 3 1.55 -10.79 5.28
CA PRO A 3 2.99 -10.58 5.18
C PRO A 3 3.34 -9.25 4.51
N ALA A 4 4.63 -8.87 4.58
CA ALA A 4 5.11 -7.67 3.91
C ALA A 4 4.89 -7.77 2.39
N PHE A 5 4.80 -6.61 1.75
CA PHE A 5 4.69 -6.53 0.30
C PHE A 5 6.07 -6.52 -0.32
N VAL A 6 6.22 -7.25 -1.43
CA VAL A 6 7.47 -7.27 -2.20
C VAL A 6 7.12 -6.99 -3.66
N ALA A 7 7.83 -6.05 -4.27
CA ALA A 7 7.69 -5.75 -5.69
C ALA A 7 9.06 -5.77 -6.35
N ASN A 8 9.11 -6.26 -7.58
CA ASN A 8 10.34 -6.37 -8.35
C ASN A 8 10.37 -5.31 -9.44
N TYR A 9 11.56 -4.76 -9.70
CA TYR A 9 11.76 -3.72 -10.69
C TYR A 9 12.98 -4.03 -11.54
N ASN A 10 12.95 -3.57 -12.78
CA ASN A 10 14.12 -3.61 -13.66
C ASN A 10 14.57 -2.17 -13.84
N GLN A 11 15.79 -1.85 -13.37
CA GLN A 11 16.37 -0.53 -13.50
C GLN A 11 17.67 -0.64 -14.30
N ASN A 12 17.64 -0.17 -15.54
CA ASN A 12 18.81 -0.19 -16.43
C ASN A 12 19.41 -1.60 -16.56
N GLY A 13 18.54 -2.61 -16.68
CA GLY A 13 18.95 -4.00 -16.82
C GLY A 13 19.29 -4.70 -15.50
N ARG A 14 19.20 -4.00 -14.36
CA ARG A 14 19.48 -4.57 -13.05
C ARG A 14 18.18 -4.92 -12.34
N GLN A 15 18.15 -6.09 -11.72
CA GLN A 15 17.02 -6.52 -10.89
C GLN A 15 17.09 -5.77 -9.56
N ARG A 16 16.00 -5.04 -9.25
CA ARG A 16 15.87 -4.32 -7.99
C ARG A 16 14.55 -4.71 -7.35
N TYR A 17 14.42 -4.52 -6.06
CA TYR A 17 13.15 -4.78 -5.39
C TYR A 17 12.94 -3.89 -4.18
N MET A 18 11.65 -3.79 -3.81
CA MET A 18 11.17 -3.07 -2.63
C MET A 18 10.47 -4.05 -1.73
N GLN A 19 10.71 -3.93 -0.43
CA GLN A 19 9.93 -4.63 0.59
C GLN A 19 9.36 -3.60 1.54
N VAL A 20 8.07 -3.70 1.82
CA VAL A 20 7.41 -2.74 2.70
C VAL A 20 6.34 -3.43 3.53
N SER A 21 6.27 -3.08 4.81
CA SER A 21 5.18 -3.44 5.68
C SER A 21 4.23 -2.26 5.81
N ILE A 22 2.95 -2.54 6.00
CA ILE A 22 1.90 -1.54 6.01
C ILE A 22 1.13 -1.58 7.31
N THR A 23 0.82 -0.42 7.85
CA THR A 23 -0.10 -0.25 8.97
C THR A 23 -1.23 0.68 8.54
N MET A 24 -2.46 0.28 8.78
CA MET A 24 -3.64 1.08 8.47
C MET A 24 -4.19 1.70 9.75
N LEU A 25 -4.43 3.00 9.73
CA LEU A 25 -4.94 3.75 10.87
C LEU A 25 -6.39 4.16 10.60
N GLY A 26 -7.27 3.80 11.50
CA GLY A 26 -8.68 4.19 11.46
C GLY A 26 -9.18 4.40 12.87
N ARG A 27 -10.33 5.06 13.00
CA ARG A 27 -10.89 5.43 14.32
C ARG A 27 -11.82 4.39 14.90
N ASN A 28 -12.45 3.59 14.06
CA ASN A 28 -13.50 2.67 14.49
C ASN A 28 -13.02 1.24 14.32
N GLN A 29 -12.87 0.53 15.44
CA GLN A 29 -12.37 -0.86 15.42
C GLN A 29 -13.31 -1.79 14.66
N ALA A 30 -14.61 -1.61 14.81
CA ALA A 30 -15.60 -2.46 14.12
C ALA A 30 -15.49 -2.28 12.59
N ASP A 31 -15.28 -1.05 12.13
CA ASP A 31 -15.11 -0.78 10.70
C ASP A 31 -13.81 -1.41 10.18
N LEU A 32 -12.73 -1.35 10.95
CA LEU A 32 -11.47 -1.97 10.58
C LEU A 32 -11.61 -3.49 10.49
N GLU A 33 -12.35 -4.09 11.40
CA GLU A 33 -12.63 -5.53 11.37
C GLU A 33 -13.47 -5.88 10.13
N ALA A 34 -14.48 -5.07 9.81
CA ALA A 34 -15.30 -5.29 8.62
C ALA A 34 -14.47 -5.21 7.34
N LEU A 35 -13.45 -4.33 7.32
CA LEU A 35 -12.58 -4.18 6.17
C LEU A 35 -11.73 -5.43 5.92
N LYS A 36 -11.42 -6.20 6.95
CA LYS A 36 -10.60 -7.39 6.84
C LYS A 36 -11.18 -8.45 5.91
N VAL A 37 -12.49 -8.49 5.76
CA VAL A 37 -13.17 -9.40 4.82
C VAL A 37 -12.74 -9.11 3.39
N HIS A 38 -12.39 -7.86 3.09
CA HIS A 38 -12.00 -7.42 1.75
C HIS A 38 -10.49 -7.37 1.55
N MET A 39 -9.73 -7.91 2.51
CA MET A 39 -8.27 -7.85 2.47
C MET A 39 -7.66 -8.46 1.22
N PRO A 40 -8.16 -9.59 0.66
CA PRO A 40 -7.60 -10.11 -0.58
C PRO A 40 -7.67 -9.11 -1.75
N VAL A 41 -8.77 -8.38 -1.87
CA VAL A 41 -8.92 -7.36 -2.90
C VAL A 41 -7.98 -6.19 -2.64
N ILE A 42 -7.93 -5.73 -1.41
CA ILE A 42 -7.04 -4.64 -0.99
C ILE A 42 -5.58 -5.01 -1.29
N ARG A 43 -5.18 -6.21 -0.89
CA ARG A 43 -3.81 -6.66 -1.10
C ARG A 43 -3.47 -6.75 -2.58
N ASN A 44 -4.37 -7.28 -3.40
CA ASN A 44 -4.16 -7.35 -4.83
C ASN A 44 -3.98 -5.97 -5.45
N ASN A 45 -4.83 -5.01 -5.06
CA ASN A 45 -4.75 -3.65 -5.57
C ASN A 45 -3.43 -2.98 -5.18
N LEU A 46 -2.97 -3.21 -3.95
CA LEU A 46 -1.70 -2.65 -3.49
C LEU A 46 -0.51 -3.27 -4.21
N VAL A 47 -0.54 -4.59 -4.44
CA VAL A 47 0.52 -5.25 -5.20
C VAL A 47 0.61 -4.66 -6.61
N MET A 48 -0.50 -4.45 -7.27
CA MET A 48 -0.53 -3.85 -8.60
C MET A 48 -0.02 -2.41 -8.57
N LEU A 49 -0.42 -1.64 -7.57
CA LEU A 49 0.04 -0.25 -7.41
C LEU A 49 1.55 -0.19 -7.22
N PHE A 50 2.08 -1.02 -6.33
CA PHE A 50 3.52 -1.02 -6.03
C PHE A 50 4.34 -1.48 -7.24
N SER A 51 3.85 -2.48 -7.95
CA SER A 51 4.57 -3.01 -9.12
C SER A 51 4.61 -2.03 -10.29
N GLY A 52 3.67 -1.10 -10.34
CA GLY A 52 3.60 -0.10 -11.41
C GLY A 52 4.47 1.13 -11.21
N GLN A 53 5.25 1.19 -10.13
CA GLN A 53 6.06 2.36 -9.81
C GLN A 53 7.44 2.29 -10.47
N ASP A 54 8.06 3.46 -10.61
CA ASP A 54 9.43 3.57 -11.09
C ASP A 54 10.38 3.52 -9.89
N PHE A 55 11.40 2.64 -9.95
CA PHE A 55 12.30 2.44 -8.83
C PHE A 55 13.06 3.72 -8.45
N ALA A 56 13.48 4.50 -9.43
CA ALA A 56 14.19 5.75 -9.17
C ALA A 56 13.34 6.73 -8.37
N THR A 57 12.05 6.78 -8.65
CA THR A 57 11.10 7.62 -7.91
C THR A 57 10.96 7.14 -6.47
N LEU A 58 10.91 5.83 -6.27
CA LEU A 58 10.78 5.25 -4.92
C LEU A 58 12.01 5.51 -4.04
N ALA A 59 13.15 5.80 -4.66
CA ALA A 59 14.37 6.12 -3.92
C ALA A 59 14.35 7.54 -3.33
N THR A 60 13.34 8.34 -3.63
CA THR A 60 13.22 9.71 -3.11
C THR A 60 12.16 9.80 -2.02
N PRO A 61 12.33 10.69 -1.01
CA PRO A 61 11.30 10.88 0.01
C PRO A 61 9.97 11.34 -0.56
N VAL A 62 9.99 12.22 -1.57
CA VAL A 62 8.77 12.72 -2.23
C VAL A 62 8.04 11.58 -2.92
N GLY A 63 8.77 10.71 -3.63
CA GLY A 63 8.18 9.56 -4.31
C GLY A 63 7.56 8.57 -3.35
N GLN A 64 8.22 8.32 -2.21
CA GLN A 64 7.68 7.45 -1.17
C GLN A 64 6.40 8.00 -0.57
N GLU A 65 6.37 9.30 -0.30
CA GLU A 65 5.16 9.95 0.24
C GLU A 65 4.02 9.92 -0.77
N MET A 66 4.29 10.17 -2.04
CA MET A 66 3.27 10.08 -3.08
C MET A 66 2.71 8.66 -3.19
N LEU A 67 3.57 7.65 -3.11
CA LEU A 67 3.11 6.26 -3.13
C LEU A 67 2.25 5.94 -1.91
N ARG A 68 2.64 6.42 -0.74
CA ARG A 68 1.86 6.23 0.49
C ARG A 68 0.45 6.84 0.35
N GLN A 69 0.36 8.02 -0.22
CA GLN A 69 -0.93 8.68 -0.46
C GLN A 69 -1.79 7.91 -1.46
N LYS A 70 -1.19 7.41 -2.52
CA LYS A 70 -1.90 6.58 -3.50
C LYS A 70 -2.37 5.26 -2.89
N ALA A 71 -1.55 4.66 -2.04
CA ALA A 71 -1.92 3.43 -1.35
C ALA A 71 -3.08 3.67 -0.38
N THR A 72 -3.05 4.79 0.35
CA THR A 72 -4.16 5.18 1.23
C THR A 72 -5.44 5.33 0.43
N ALA A 73 -5.40 6.06 -0.68
CA ALA A 73 -6.56 6.28 -1.54
C ALA A 73 -7.10 4.97 -2.10
N SER A 74 -6.23 4.05 -2.48
CA SER A 74 -6.63 2.74 -3.00
C SER A 74 -7.44 1.95 -1.97
N VAL A 75 -6.99 1.93 -0.72
CA VAL A 75 -7.71 1.24 0.36
C VAL A 75 -9.03 1.94 0.67
N GLN A 76 -9.02 3.27 0.73
CA GLN A 76 -10.23 4.04 0.98
C GLN A 76 -11.28 3.82 -0.10
N GLU A 77 -10.86 3.66 -1.35
CA GLU A 77 -11.77 3.39 -2.45
C GLU A 77 -12.47 2.05 -2.28
N VAL A 78 -11.73 0.99 -1.91
CA VAL A 78 -12.34 -0.31 -1.63
C VAL A 78 -13.31 -0.21 -0.46
N ALA A 79 -12.91 0.48 0.61
CA ALA A 79 -13.77 0.65 1.79
C ALA A 79 -15.06 1.40 1.43
N GLN A 80 -14.96 2.46 0.65
CA GLN A 80 -16.12 3.23 0.22
C GLN A 80 -17.07 2.38 -0.60
N LYS A 81 -16.53 1.59 -1.52
CA LYS A 81 -17.32 0.73 -2.40
C LYS A 81 -18.03 -0.39 -1.63
N GLU A 82 -17.32 -1.02 -0.71
CA GLU A 82 -17.81 -2.23 -0.03
C GLU A 82 -18.54 -1.94 1.28
N LEU A 83 -18.16 -0.88 1.99
CA LEU A 83 -18.70 -0.56 3.32
C LEU A 83 -19.41 0.79 3.37
N GLY A 84 -19.36 1.58 2.31
CA GLY A 84 -20.02 2.87 2.24
C GLY A 84 -19.33 3.99 3.02
N LYS A 85 -18.09 3.79 3.45
CA LYS A 85 -17.30 4.80 4.16
C LYS A 85 -15.81 4.51 3.97
N VAL A 86 -14.96 5.53 4.15
CA VAL A 86 -13.54 5.41 3.86
C VAL A 86 -12.77 4.54 4.85
N VAL A 87 -13.26 4.37 6.07
CA VAL A 87 -12.76 3.51 7.15
C VAL A 87 -11.39 3.89 7.66
N ILE A 88 -10.37 4.00 6.79
CA ILE A 88 -9.03 4.38 7.23
C ILE A 88 -8.76 5.86 6.97
N GLU A 89 -7.98 6.47 7.87
CA GLU A 89 -7.53 7.85 7.72
C GLU A 89 -6.20 7.91 7.00
N GLN A 90 -5.31 6.98 7.32
CA GLN A 90 -3.98 6.92 6.73
C GLN A 90 -3.50 5.49 6.64
N LEU A 91 -2.67 5.25 5.65
CA LEU A 91 -1.87 4.06 5.53
C LEU A 91 -0.42 4.48 5.74
N LEU A 92 0.29 3.78 6.62
CA LEU A 92 1.68 4.07 6.92
C LEU A 92 2.57 2.96 6.40
N PHE A 93 3.76 3.34 5.92
CA PHE A 93 4.79 2.38 5.57
C PHE A 93 5.71 2.18 6.77
N THR A 94 5.94 0.91 7.11
CA THR A 94 6.93 0.51 8.10
C THR A 94 7.91 -0.44 7.42
N ASN A 95 9.15 -0.49 7.89
CA ASN A 95 10.16 -1.37 7.31
C ASN A 95 10.30 -1.24 5.79
N PHE A 96 10.39 -0.01 5.30
CA PHE A 96 10.53 0.26 3.87
C PHE A 96 11.98 0.02 3.45
N VAL A 97 12.19 -1.00 2.62
CA VAL A 97 13.53 -1.42 2.18
C VAL A 97 13.59 -1.42 0.65
N LEU A 98 14.63 -0.81 0.10
CA LEU A 98 14.93 -0.82 -1.33
C LEU A 98 16.28 -1.52 -1.54
N GLN A 99 16.32 -2.46 -2.48
CA GLN A 99 17.55 -3.20 -2.80
C GLN A 99 17.74 -3.36 -4.29
#